data_1fa25caf6590e3d8073c31ba027aba08
#
_entry.id   1fa25caf6590e3d8073c31ba027aba08
#
_cell.length_a   1.000
_cell.length_b   1.000
_cell.length_c   1.000
_cell.angle_alpha   90.00
_cell.angle_beta   90.00
_cell.angle_gamma   90.00
#
_symmetry.space_group_name_H-M   'P 1'
#
loop_
_entity.id
_entity.type
_entity.pdbx_description
1 polymer ?
#
loop_
_entity_poly.entity_id
_entity_poly.type
_entity_poly.pdbx_seq_one_letter_code
_entity_poly.pdbx_strand_id
1 'polypeptide(L)'
;MAPERKLYQKLRKVSKDISWIRIENLSSLGTPDLLGYNNSGTFFTVELKVTKSKKIKFSPHQIAFHVKHPKNTYILIEALGQRSSKLFQRGNYFLFPGSRIRELVASGLELGTSGLPLGACCLELSKLGA
;
A
#
# COMPACT_ATOMS: atom_id res chain seq x y z
N MET A 1 1.21 -15.52 12.18
CA MET A 1 0.85 -14.11 11.97
C MET A 1 0.61 -13.86 10.49
N ALA A 2 -0.48 -13.20 10.16
CA ALA A 2 -0.79 -12.87 8.76
C ALA A 2 0.29 -11.97 8.16
N PRO A 3 0.63 -12.15 6.86
CA PRO A 3 1.69 -11.36 6.23
C PRO A 3 1.45 -9.85 6.29
N GLU A 4 0.21 -9.40 6.12
CA GLU A 4 -0.14 -7.97 6.19
C GLU A 4 0.09 -7.40 7.57
N ARG A 5 -0.08 -8.20 8.61
CA ARG A 5 0.18 -7.76 9.99
C ARG A 5 1.67 -7.53 10.22
N LYS A 6 2.52 -8.41 9.66
CA LYS A 6 3.97 -8.20 9.71
C LYS A 6 4.38 -6.95 8.96
N LEU A 7 3.77 -6.70 7.81
CA LEU A 7 4.02 -5.50 7.04
C LEU A 7 3.62 -4.24 7.83
N TYR A 8 2.50 -4.27 8.50
CA TYR A 8 2.07 -3.17 9.36
C TYR A 8 3.09 -2.87 10.47
N GLN A 9 3.61 -3.91 11.10
CA GLN A 9 4.62 -3.74 12.15
C GLN A 9 5.89 -3.09 11.63
N LYS A 10 6.36 -3.50 10.43
CA LYS A 10 7.50 -2.87 9.77
C LYS A 10 7.22 -1.41 9.43
N LEU A 11 6.05 -1.14 8.89
CA LEU A 11 5.63 0.20 8.50
C LEU A 11 5.65 1.16 9.69
N ARG A 12 5.12 0.74 10.82
CA ARG A 12 5.10 1.54 12.04
C ARG A 12 6.50 1.90 12.54
N LYS A 13 7.44 0.97 12.44
CA LYS A 13 8.82 1.19 12.89
C LYS A 13 9.54 2.21 12.02
N VAL A 14 9.26 2.23 10.71
CA VAL A 14 9.96 3.07 9.75
C VAL A 14 9.32 4.45 9.63
N SER A 15 8.03 4.57 9.90
CA SER A 15 7.26 5.81 9.69
C SER A 15 6.80 6.42 11.01
N LYS A 16 7.74 6.80 11.87
CA LYS A 16 7.42 7.34 13.21
C LYS A 16 6.75 8.72 13.17
N ASP A 17 6.87 9.43 12.06
CA ASP A 17 6.24 10.74 11.85
C ASP A 17 4.79 10.63 11.36
N ILE A 18 4.28 9.42 11.16
CA ILE A 18 2.90 9.19 10.76
C ILE A 18 2.15 8.52 11.90
N SER A 19 0.99 9.06 12.24
CA SER A 19 0.07 8.44 13.19
C SER A 19 -0.78 7.42 12.46
N TRP A 20 -0.73 6.16 12.89
CA TRP A 20 -1.46 5.07 12.25
C TRP A 20 -2.61 4.57 13.12
N ILE A 21 -3.75 4.34 12.48
CA ILE A 21 -4.91 3.71 13.11
C ILE A 21 -5.25 2.48 12.25
N ARG A 22 -5.28 1.30 12.87
CA ARG A 22 -5.79 0.11 12.20
C ARG A 22 -7.30 0.20 12.12
N ILE A 23 -7.82 0.01 10.93
CA ILE A 23 -9.27 -0.02 10.72
C ILE A 23 -9.72 -1.47 10.90
N GLU A 24 -10.44 -1.72 11.99
CA GLU A 24 -11.07 -3.01 12.23
C GLU A 24 -12.53 -2.88 11.87
N ASN A 25 -12.93 -3.57 10.81
CA ASN A 25 -14.26 -3.39 10.28
C ASN A 25 -14.92 -4.74 10.06
N LEU A 26 -15.91 -5.03 10.90
CA LEU A 26 -16.66 -6.27 10.84
C LEU A 26 -17.86 -6.22 9.90
N SER A 27 -18.27 -5.01 9.48
CA SER A 27 -19.52 -4.83 8.74
C SER A 27 -19.34 -4.26 7.35
N SER A 28 -18.20 -3.63 7.06
CA SER A 28 -17.97 -2.95 5.79
C SER A 28 -16.85 -3.62 5.03
N LEU A 29 -17.17 -4.31 3.96
CA LEU A 29 -16.18 -5.01 3.14
C LEU A 29 -15.43 -4.02 2.26
N GLY A 30 -14.15 -4.31 2.02
CA GLY A 30 -13.32 -3.51 1.13
C GLY A 30 -12.71 -2.26 1.74
N THR A 31 -13.00 -1.96 2.99
CA THR A 31 -12.36 -0.85 3.71
C THR A 31 -10.86 -1.11 3.84
N PRO A 32 -9.99 -0.09 3.60
CA PRO A 32 -8.55 -0.27 3.74
C PRO A 32 -8.12 -0.63 5.17
N ASP A 33 -6.94 -1.22 5.28
CA ASP A 33 -6.42 -1.70 6.56
C ASP A 33 -6.07 -0.59 7.53
N LEU A 34 -5.58 0.55 7.03
CA LEU A 34 -5.00 1.60 7.85
C LEU A 34 -5.54 2.98 7.49
N LEU A 35 -5.69 3.81 8.51
CA LEU A 35 -5.84 5.25 8.36
C LEU A 35 -4.55 5.90 8.88
N GLY A 36 -3.93 6.73 8.05
CA GLY A 36 -2.73 7.48 8.42
C GLY A 36 -2.99 8.96 8.54
N TYR A 37 -2.22 9.63 9.39
CA TYR A 37 -2.27 11.07 9.56
C TYR A 37 -0.83 11.57 9.66
N ASN A 38 -0.42 12.44 8.76
CA ASN A 38 0.95 12.92 8.71
C ASN A 38 1.13 14.29 9.35
N ASN A 39 2.38 14.77 9.38
CA ASN A 39 2.69 16.07 10.01
C ASN A 39 2.13 17.28 9.25
N SER A 40 1.73 17.10 8.00
CA SER A 40 1.04 18.15 7.23
C SER A 40 -0.44 18.26 7.57
N GLY A 41 -0.96 17.37 8.43
CA GLY A 41 -2.36 17.35 8.80
C GLY A 41 -3.24 16.68 7.75
N THR A 42 -2.68 15.79 6.94
CA THR A 42 -3.40 15.11 5.87
C THR A 42 -3.74 13.69 6.29
N PHE A 43 -5.01 13.33 6.18
CA PHE A 43 -5.47 11.96 6.34
C PHE A 43 -5.38 11.21 5.01
N PHE A 44 -5.03 9.94 5.09
CA PHE A 44 -5.02 9.06 3.93
C PHE A 44 -5.23 7.61 4.41
N THR A 45 -5.62 6.74 3.50
CA THR A 45 -5.78 5.32 3.82
C THR A 45 -4.72 4.51 3.10
N VAL A 46 -4.38 3.35 3.67
CA VAL A 46 -3.44 2.41 3.06
C VAL A 46 -4.01 1.01 3.13
N GLU A 47 -4.13 0.38 1.97
CA GLU A 47 -4.43 -1.03 1.83
C GLU A 47 -3.09 -1.78 1.80
N LEU A 48 -2.91 -2.77 2.66
CA LEU A 48 -1.69 -3.56 2.72
C LEU A 48 -1.84 -4.85 1.92
N LYS A 49 -0.86 -5.13 1.07
CA LYS A 49 -0.82 -6.36 0.28
C LYS A 49 0.57 -6.98 0.35
N VAL A 50 0.61 -8.29 0.48
CA VAL A 50 1.85 -9.08 0.40
C VAL A 50 1.65 -10.11 -0.70
N THR A 51 2.59 -10.20 -1.63
CA THR A 51 2.50 -11.15 -2.73
C THR A 51 3.81 -11.89 -2.95
N LYS A 52 3.73 -13.11 -3.42
CA LYS A 52 4.89 -13.90 -3.85
C LYS A 52 5.05 -13.91 -5.37
N SER A 53 4.14 -13.25 -6.08
CA SER A 53 4.17 -13.14 -7.54
C SER A 53 3.99 -11.69 -7.94
N LYS A 54 3.90 -11.43 -9.24
CA LYS A 54 3.61 -10.08 -9.74
C LYS A 54 2.12 -9.74 -9.70
N LYS A 55 1.27 -10.74 -9.53
CA LYS A 55 -0.18 -10.52 -9.43
C LYS A 55 -0.56 -10.11 -8.01
N ILE A 56 -1.48 -9.17 -7.93
CA ILE A 56 -2.03 -8.70 -6.66
C ILE A 56 -3.50 -9.08 -6.61
N LYS A 57 -3.91 -9.74 -5.54
CA LYS A 57 -5.30 -10.16 -5.36
C LYS A 57 -6.08 -9.09 -4.61
N PHE A 58 -7.15 -8.61 -5.23
CA PHE A 58 -8.10 -7.70 -4.61
C PHE A 58 -9.49 -8.31 -4.64
N SER A 59 -10.26 -8.14 -3.56
CA SER A 59 -11.68 -8.49 -3.59
C SER A 59 -12.44 -7.46 -4.41
N PRO A 60 -13.63 -7.82 -4.95
CA PRO A 60 -14.46 -6.83 -5.65
C PRO A 60 -14.77 -5.61 -4.80
N HIS A 61 -14.94 -5.78 -3.50
CA HIS A 61 -15.21 -4.68 -2.58
C HIS A 61 -14.01 -3.74 -2.42
N GLN A 62 -12.79 -4.28 -2.40
CA GLN A 62 -11.57 -3.47 -2.35
C GLN A 62 -11.40 -2.66 -3.63
N ILE A 63 -11.69 -3.25 -4.77
CA ILE A 63 -11.66 -2.56 -6.06
C ILE A 63 -12.70 -1.43 -6.07
N ALA A 64 -13.92 -1.73 -5.67
CA ALA A 64 -15.00 -0.74 -5.64
C ALA A 64 -14.67 0.43 -4.71
N PHE A 65 -14.09 0.15 -3.54
CA PHE A 65 -13.68 1.19 -2.60
C PHE A 65 -12.72 2.18 -3.25
N HIS A 66 -11.65 1.68 -3.88
CA HIS A 66 -10.62 2.54 -4.45
C HIS A 66 -11.09 3.27 -5.71
N VAL A 67 -12.00 2.68 -6.48
CA VAL A 67 -12.63 3.36 -7.61
C VAL A 67 -13.49 4.51 -7.13
N LYS A 68 -14.24 4.30 -6.04
CA LYS A 68 -15.12 5.32 -5.46
C LYS A 68 -14.34 6.41 -4.72
N HIS A 69 -13.18 6.07 -4.13
CA HIS A 69 -12.38 6.97 -3.33
C HIS A 69 -10.95 7.06 -3.87
N PRO A 70 -10.75 7.78 -5.00
CA PRO A 70 -9.44 7.80 -5.66
C PRO A 70 -8.43 8.74 -5.03
N LYS A 71 -8.87 9.68 -4.19
CA LYS A 71 -7.99 10.68 -3.55
C LYS A 71 -7.60 10.25 -2.14
N ASN A 72 -6.32 10.45 -1.81
CA ASN A 72 -5.78 10.14 -0.48
C ASN A 72 -5.99 8.69 -0.06
N THR A 73 -5.99 7.80 -1.03
CA THR A 73 -6.04 6.35 -0.81
C THR A 73 -4.84 5.73 -1.49
N TYR A 74 -4.19 4.79 -0.81
CA TYR A 74 -2.95 4.19 -1.29
C TYR A 74 -2.95 2.69 -1.07
N ILE A 75 -2.16 2.00 -1.88
CA ILE A 75 -1.96 0.56 -1.80
C ILE A 75 -0.46 0.34 -1.63
N LEU A 76 -0.07 -0.26 -0.51
CA LEU A 76 1.32 -0.60 -0.23
C LEU A 76 1.50 -2.11 -0.38
N ILE A 77 2.41 -2.49 -1.25
CA ILE A 77 2.64 -3.89 -1.59
C ILE A 77 4.05 -4.30 -1.19
N GLU A 78 4.16 -5.39 -0.46
CA GLU A 78 5.43 -6.06 -0.22
C GLU A 78 5.50 -7.28 -1.13
N ALA A 79 6.51 -7.31 -2.02
CA ALA A 79 6.71 -8.43 -2.94
C ALA A 79 7.79 -9.35 -2.38
N LEU A 80 7.43 -10.60 -2.14
CA LEU A 80 8.33 -11.62 -1.60
C LEU A 80 8.85 -12.51 -2.74
N GLY A 81 10.10 -12.90 -2.67
CA GLY A 81 10.62 -14.03 -3.43
C GLY A 81 11.39 -13.75 -4.71
N GLN A 82 10.96 -12.94 -5.63
CA GLN A 82 11.59 -12.78 -6.95
C GLN A 82 12.56 -11.61 -7.03
N ARG A 83 13.71 -11.73 -6.40
CA ARG A 83 14.66 -10.62 -6.26
C ARG A 83 15.59 -10.39 -7.46
N SER A 84 15.61 -11.29 -8.43
CA SER A 84 16.45 -11.17 -9.62
C SER A 84 15.86 -10.29 -10.72
N SER A 85 14.58 -9.93 -10.60
CA SER A 85 13.92 -9.06 -11.56
C SER A 85 14.38 -7.62 -11.41
N LYS A 86 14.45 -6.88 -12.53
CA LYS A 86 14.72 -5.44 -12.52
C LYS A 86 13.77 -4.65 -11.65
N LEU A 87 12.51 -5.13 -11.47
CA LEU A 87 11.53 -4.49 -10.61
C LEU A 87 12.00 -4.37 -9.16
N PHE A 88 12.90 -5.24 -8.72
CA PHE A 88 13.29 -5.32 -7.31
C PHE A 88 14.70 -4.83 -7.02
N GLN A 89 15.39 -4.21 -7.99
CA GLN A 89 16.78 -3.78 -7.82
C GLN A 89 16.93 -2.74 -6.69
N ARG A 90 15.95 -1.88 -6.51
CA ARG A 90 16.00 -0.80 -5.50
C ARG A 90 15.29 -1.17 -4.21
N GLY A 91 14.46 -2.19 -4.23
CA GLY A 91 13.69 -2.66 -3.09
C GLY A 91 12.49 -3.46 -3.54
N ASN A 92 11.77 -4.02 -2.58
CA ASN A 92 10.63 -4.89 -2.86
C ASN A 92 9.30 -4.34 -2.35
N TYR A 93 9.23 -3.03 -2.10
CA TYR A 93 8.00 -2.37 -1.72
C TYR A 93 7.52 -1.48 -2.85
N PHE A 94 6.20 -1.46 -3.04
CA PHE A 94 5.56 -0.68 -4.10
C PHE A 94 4.42 0.11 -3.50
N LEU A 95 4.38 1.41 -3.78
CA LEU A 95 3.31 2.27 -3.32
C LEU A 95 2.56 2.83 -4.53
N PHE A 96 1.26 2.55 -4.59
CA PHE A 96 0.41 3.05 -5.66
C PHE A 96 -0.74 3.87 -5.10
N PRO A 97 -1.14 4.95 -5.77
CA PRO A 97 -2.38 5.62 -5.41
C PRO A 97 -3.58 4.71 -5.70
N GLY A 98 -4.63 4.85 -4.91
CA GLY A 98 -5.84 4.05 -5.08
C GLY A 98 -6.50 4.22 -6.44
N SER A 99 -6.29 5.38 -7.07
CA SER A 99 -6.80 5.66 -8.42
C SER A 99 -6.26 4.68 -9.49
N ARG A 100 -5.17 4.00 -9.21
CA ARG A 100 -4.57 3.02 -10.15
C ARG A 100 -5.00 1.58 -9.89
N ILE A 101 -6.05 1.38 -9.09
CA ILE A 101 -6.48 0.02 -8.70
C ILE A 101 -6.79 -0.86 -9.91
N ARG A 102 -7.44 -0.31 -10.94
CA ARG A 102 -7.81 -1.09 -12.13
C ARG A 102 -6.58 -1.55 -12.92
N GLU A 103 -5.56 -0.69 -13.00
CA GLU A 103 -4.29 -1.06 -13.64
C GLU A 103 -3.57 -2.16 -12.85
N LEU A 104 -3.58 -2.07 -11.53
CA LEU A 104 -3.00 -3.09 -10.66
C LEU A 104 -3.69 -4.43 -10.82
N VAL A 105 -5.01 -4.44 -10.93
CA VAL A 105 -5.78 -5.66 -11.16
C VAL A 105 -5.43 -6.28 -12.51
N ALA A 106 -5.30 -5.45 -13.56
CA ALA A 106 -5.04 -5.93 -14.91
C ALA A 106 -3.59 -6.38 -15.11
N SER A 107 -2.62 -5.62 -14.60
CA SER A 107 -1.21 -5.79 -14.93
C SER A 107 -0.33 -6.19 -13.74
N GLY A 108 -0.85 -6.10 -12.52
CA GLY A 108 -0.06 -6.37 -11.31
C GLY A 108 1.14 -5.45 -11.21
N LEU A 109 2.27 -5.98 -10.77
CA LEU A 109 3.50 -5.18 -10.58
C LEU A 109 4.22 -4.85 -11.90
N GLU A 110 3.70 -5.27 -13.04
CA GLU A 110 4.29 -4.99 -14.35
C GLU A 110 3.86 -3.65 -14.94
N LEU A 111 3.63 -2.64 -14.09
CA LEU A 111 3.21 -1.31 -14.52
C LEU A 111 4.37 -0.37 -14.88
N GLY A 112 5.59 -0.93 -15.04
CA GLY A 112 6.78 -0.12 -15.36
C GLY A 112 7.36 0.61 -14.16
N THR A 113 6.91 0.33 -12.97
CA THR A 113 7.37 0.96 -11.72
C THR A 113 8.36 0.04 -11.02
N SER A 114 9.49 0.58 -10.57
CA SER A 114 10.46 -0.18 -9.78
C SER A 114 10.07 -0.22 -8.31
N GLY A 115 10.39 -1.33 -7.64
CA GLY A 115 10.24 -1.42 -6.19
C GLY A 115 11.17 -0.46 -5.46
N LEU A 116 10.81 -0.10 -4.25
CA LEU A 116 11.54 0.87 -3.43
C LEU A 116 11.81 0.27 -2.05
N PRO A 117 12.78 0.82 -1.30
CA PRO A 117 12.86 0.53 0.13
C PRO A 117 11.61 1.03 0.86
N LEU A 118 11.25 0.38 1.94
CA LEU A 118 10.05 0.76 2.71
C LEU A 118 10.12 2.21 3.18
N GLY A 119 11.31 2.67 3.59
CA GLY A 119 11.51 4.05 4.01
C GLY A 119 11.16 5.07 2.93
N ALA A 120 11.44 4.76 1.67
CA ALA A 120 11.09 5.64 0.55
C ALA A 120 9.58 5.73 0.37
N CYS A 121 8.86 4.61 0.51
CA CYS A 121 7.40 4.62 0.47
C CYS A 121 6.81 5.46 1.61
N CYS A 122 7.37 5.32 2.81
CA CYS A 122 6.95 6.10 3.97
C CYS A 122 7.19 7.60 3.76
N LEU A 123 8.30 7.95 3.13
CA LEU A 123 8.63 9.35 2.84
C LEU A 123 7.59 9.98 1.93
N GLU A 124 7.12 9.24 0.92
CA GLU A 124 6.04 9.71 0.05
C GLU A 124 4.76 10.00 0.84
N LEU A 125 4.39 9.10 1.74
CA LEU A 125 3.19 9.28 2.57
C LEU A 125 3.35 10.45 3.55
N SER A 126 4.56 10.65 4.06
CA SER A 126 4.85 11.77 4.98
C SER A 126 4.71 13.13 4.31
N LYS A 127 4.91 13.19 3.00
CA LYS A 127 4.87 14.45 2.23
C LYS A 127 3.49 14.82 1.70
N LEU A 128 2.49 13.95 1.86
CA LEU A 128 1.15 14.24 1.34
C LEU A 128 0.62 15.53 1.96
N GLY A 129 0.08 16.40 1.13
CA GLY A 129 -0.49 17.66 1.57
C GLY A 129 0.52 18.76 1.95
N ALA A 130 1.80 18.47 1.79
CA ALA A 130 2.85 19.45 2.11
C ALA A 130 3.05 20.44 0.97
#